data_3849b1702e9d48dddda5002372e57e51
#
_entry.id   3849b1702e9d48dddda5002372e57e51
#
_cell.length_a   1.000
_cell.length_b   1.000
_cell.length_c   1.000
_cell.angle_alpha   90.00
_cell.angle_beta   90.00
_cell.angle_gamma   90.00
#
_symmetry.space_group_name_H-M   'P 1'
#
loop_
_entity.id
_entity.type
_entity.pdbx_description
1 polymer ?
#
loop_
_entity_poly.entity_id
_entity_poly.type
_entity_poly.pdbx_seq_one_letter_code
_entity_poly.pdbx_strand_id
1 'polypeptide(L)'
;GKPESGNVWLDRRYTSPYKFYQFWLNVSDADAAKYIKIFTDLPKDEIDALIKEQEEAPHLRPLQKRLAKEVTIMVHSQEDYDAAVEASNILFGNSTSEALKHLDEQTLLDVFNGVPQFEVSRDELSAGVKAIDLFTEKAAIFPSKGEMRKLVQSGGISVNKEKLTDQDMVIDCSSLLDEKYLLVQRGKKNYYLLIVK
;
A
#
# COMPACT_ATOMS: atom_id res chain seq x y z
N GLY A 1 -12.10 11.25 -23.85
CA GLY A 1 -11.23 10.11 -24.14
C GLY A 1 -11.26 9.13 -22.99
N LYS A 2 -11.07 7.86 -23.26
CA LYS A 2 -10.91 6.86 -22.20
C LYS A 2 -9.57 7.12 -21.51
N PRO A 3 -9.49 7.11 -20.16
CA PRO A 3 -8.21 7.23 -19.48
C PRO A 3 -7.32 6.02 -19.80
N GLU A 4 -6.01 6.23 -19.94
CA GLU A 4 -5.03 5.15 -20.20
C GLU A 4 -5.04 4.07 -19.13
N SER A 5 -5.47 4.40 -17.91
CA SER A 5 -5.60 3.51 -16.76
C SER A 5 -6.88 2.65 -16.73
N GLY A 6 -7.74 2.76 -17.76
CA GLY A 6 -9.02 2.06 -17.78
C GLY A 6 -10.15 2.75 -17.00
N ASN A 7 -11.29 2.06 -16.84
CA ASN A 7 -12.44 2.59 -16.13
C ASN A 7 -12.27 2.38 -14.61
N VAL A 8 -12.76 3.36 -13.83
CA VAL A 8 -12.94 3.21 -12.39
C VAL A 8 -14.39 2.80 -12.15
N TRP A 9 -14.58 1.63 -11.57
CA TRP A 9 -15.87 1.03 -11.34
C TRP A 9 -16.38 1.34 -9.93
N LEU A 10 -17.69 1.49 -9.77
CA LEU A 10 -18.32 1.61 -8.46
C LEU A 10 -18.38 0.25 -7.74
N ASP A 11 -18.40 -0.85 -8.51
CA ASP A 11 -18.42 -2.20 -7.98
C ASP A 11 -17.02 -2.60 -7.50
N ARG A 12 -16.90 -2.92 -6.21
CA ARG A 12 -15.66 -3.30 -5.54
C ARG A 12 -14.96 -4.54 -6.13
N ARG A 13 -15.71 -5.39 -6.86
CA ARG A 13 -15.13 -6.55 -7.57
C ARG A 13 -14.21 -6.16 -8.72
N TYR A 14 -14.42 -4.98 -9.32
CA TYR A 14 -13.65 -4.48 -10.46
C TYR A 14 -12.67 -3.36 -10.07
N THR A 15 -13.03 -2.53 -9.10
CA THR A 15 -12.17 -1.49 -8.53
C THR A 15 -12.30 -1.56 -7.02
N SER A 16 -11.21 -1.95 -6.33
CA SER A 16 -11.24 -2.01 -4.87
C SER A 16 -11.50 -0.63 -4.25
N PRO A 17 -12.04 -0.53 -3.03
CA PRO A 17 -12.21 0.72 -2.32
C PRO A 17 -10.91 1.52 -2.20
N TYR A 18 -9.76 0.85 -2.04
CA TYR A 18 -8.45 1.49 -2.05
C TYR A 18 -8.12 2.15 -3.39
N LYS A 19 -8.26 1.44 -4.52
CA LYS A 19 -8.04 2.01 -5.86
C LYS A 19 -9.02 3.13 -6.17
N PHE A 20 -10.28 2.98 -5.76
CA PHE A 20 -11.31 3.99 -5.90
C PHE A 20 -10.93 5.27 -5.14
N TYR A 21 -10.52 5.15 -3.88
CA TYR A 21 -10.01 6.26 -3.08
C TYR A 21 -8.79 6.93 -3.73
N GLN A 22 -7.80 6.14 -4.19
CA GLN A 22 -6.60 6.66 -4.84
C GLN A 22 -6.92 7.42 -6.14
N PHE A 23 -7.89 6.97 -6.91
CA PHE A 23 -8.33 7.68 -8.11
C PHE A 23 -8.77 9.10 -7.79
N TRP A 24 -9.68 9.26 -6.82
CA TRP A 24 -10.18 10.58 -6.41
C TRP A 24 -9.11 11.43 -5.74
N LEU A 25 -8.23 10.82 -4.99
CA LEU A 25 -7.10 11.50 -4.37
C LEU A 25 -6.13 12.07 -5.40
N ASN A 26 -6.04 11.48 -6.60
CA ASN A 26 -5.08 11.84 -7.64
C ASN A 26 -5.66 12.69 -8.78
N VAL A 27 -6.91 13.12 -8.73
CA VAL A 27 -7.47 14.03 -9.72
C VAL A 27 -6.75 15.40 -9.71
N SER A 28 -6.80 16.12 -10.83
CA SER A 28 -6.22 17.46 -10.93
C SER A 28 -6.90 18.45 -9.98
N ASP A 29 -6.24 19.55 -9.66
CA ASP A 29 -6.83 20.61 -8.81
C ASP A 29 -8.10 21.20 -9.45
N ALA A 30 -8.09 21.40 -10.76
CA ALA A 30 -9.25 21.88 -11.50
C ALA A 30 -10.43 20.91 -11.46
N ASP A 31 -10.14 19.60 -11.60
CA ASP A 31 -11.16 18.56 -11.51
C ASP A 31 -11.67 18.40 -10.09
N ALA A 32 -10.82 18.48 -9.10
CA ALA A 32 -11.22 18.42 -7.68
C ALA A 32 -12.19 19.54 -7.33
N ALA A 33 -11.90 20.79 -7.76
CA ALA A 33 -12.76 21.96 -7.53
C ALA A 33 -14.11 21.85 -8.24
N LYS A 34 -14.15 21.16 -9.38
CA LYS A 34 -15.38 20.86 -10.12
C LYS A 34 -16.16 19.72 -9.49
N TYR A 35 -15.49 18.60 -9.23
CA TYR A 35 -16.14 17.37 -8.79
C TYR A 35 -16.66 17.43 -7.36
N ILE A 36 -16.02 18.19 -6.46
CA ILE A 36 -16.53 18.38 -5.10
C ILE A 36 -17.94 19.01 -5.09
N LYS A 37 -18.22 19.89 -6.06
CA LYS A 37 -19.53 20.52 -6.24
C LYS A 37 -20.59 19.60 -6.85
N ILE A 38 -20.16 18.55 -7.55
CA ILE A 38 -21.06 17.66 -8.31
C ILE A 38 -21.35 16.38 -7.52
N PHE A 39 -20.35 15.85 -6.84
CA PHE A 39 -20.39 14.51 -6.23
C PHE A 39 -20.48 14.52 -4.71
N THR A 40 -20.61 15.69 -4.06
CA THR A 40 -20.77 15.78 -2.61
C THR A 40 -21.96 16.65 -2.25
N ASP A 41 -22.55 16.38 -1.06
CA ASP A 41 -23.61 17.16 -0.47
C ASP A 41 -23.07 18.23 0.51
N LEU A 42 -21.81 18.61 0.35
CA LEU A 42 -21.18 19.62 1.22
C LEU A 42 -21.83 21.00 1.02
N PRO A 43 -22.03 21.77 2.11
CA PRO A 43 -22.49 23.15 2.03
C PRO A 43 -21.54 24.01 1.22
N LYS A 44 -22.10 25.01 0.54
CA LYS A 44 -21.32 25.90 -0.32
C LYS A 44 -20.19 26.62 0.42
N ASP A 45 -20.43 27.09 1.63
CA ASP A 45 -19.43 27.76 2.47
C ASP A 45 -18.25 26.86 2.83
N GLU A 46 -18.51 25.57 3.06
CA GLU A 46 -17.45 24.57 3.30
C GLU A 46 -16.64 24.31 2.02
N ILE A 47 -17.30 24.20 0.87
CA ILE A 47 -16.62 24.05 -0.43
C ILE A 47 -15.75 25.27 -0.73
N ASP A 48 -16.27 26.48 -0.53
CA ASP A 48 -15.53 27.74 -0.77
C ASP A 48 -14.30 27.84 0.16
N ALA A 49 -14.42 27.40 1.42
CA ALA A 49 -13.30 27.33 2.36
C ALA A 49 -12.21 26.34 1.89
N LEU A 50 -12.60 25.16 1.41
CA LEU A 50 -11.67 24.15 0.88
C LEU A 50 -10.96 24.62 -0.40
N ILE A 51 -11.66 25.36 -1.27
CA ILE A 51 -11.05 25.94 -2.47
C ILE A 51 -9.98 26.98 -2.08
N LYS A 52 -10.27 27.83 -1.11
CA LYS A 52 -9.31 28.80 -0.59
C LYS A 52 -8.09 28.12 0.05
N GLU A 53 -8.30 27.08 0.87
CA GLU A 53 -7.22 26.32 1.46
C GLU A 53 -6.35 25.66 0.37
N GLN A 54 -6.95 25.15 -0.70
CA GLN A 54 -6.22 24.59 -1.85
C GLN A 54 -5.36 25.63 -2.56
N GLU A 55 -5.86 26.87 -2.73
CA GLU A 55 -5.11 27.97 -3.33
C GLU A 55 -3.92 28.41 -2.45
N GLU A 56 -4.08 28.41 -1.14
CA GLU A 56 -3.05 28.78 -0.18
C GLU A 56 -1.95 27.71 -0.03
N ALA A 57 -2.34 26.43 -0.07
CA ALA A 57 -1.43 25.30 0.16
C ALA A 57 -1.73 24.09 -0.75
N PRO A 58 -1.57 24.22 -2.09
CA PRO A 58 -1.95 23.18 -3.05
C PRO A 58 -1.21 21.84 -2.84
N HIS A 59 -0.01 21.87 -2.27
CA HIS A 59 0.75 20.66 -1.97
C HIS A 59 0.13 19.78 -0.88
N LEU A 60 -0.74 20.32 -0.04
CA LEU A 60 -1.49 19.58 0.99
C LEU A 60 -2.69 18.83 0.42
N ARG A 61 -3.16 19.22 -0.77
CA ARG A 61 -4.27 18.61 -1.53
C ARG A 61 -5.59 18.51 -0.71
N PRO A 62 -6.06 19.56 -0.03
CA PRO A 62 -7.24 19.47 0.83
C PRO A 62 -8.52 19.14 0.04
N LEU A 63 -8.71 19.71 -1.16
CA LEU A 63 -9.85 19.40 -2.03
C LEU A 63 -9.90 17.93 -2.42
N GLN A 64 -8.78 17.35 -2.90
CA GLN A 64 -8.72 15.95 -3.29
C GLN A 64 -8.96 15.03 -2.11
N LYS A 65 -8.38 15.33 -0.95
CA LYS A 65 -8.57 14.54 0.27
C LYS A 65 -10.04 14.53 0.70
N ARG A 66 -10.68 15.71 0.70
CA ARG A 66 -12.09 15.80 1.07
C ARG A 66 -12.98 15.12 0.04
N LEU A 67 -12.77 15.36 -1.24
CA LEU A 67 -13.50 14.70 -2.33
C LEU A 67 -13.39 13.18 -2.24
N ALA A 68 -12.17 12.65 -2.11
CA ALA A 68 -11.91 11.21 -2.02
C ALA A 68 -12.61 10.60 -0.79
N LYS A 69 -12.61 11.30 0.35
CA LYS A 69 -13.33 10.88 1.56
C LYS A 69 -14.83 10.76 1.28
N GLU A 70 -15.47 11.85 0.87
CA GLU A 70 -16.92 11.91 0.70
C GLU A 70 -17.41 10.86 -0.32
N VAL A 71 -16.76 10.77 -1.47
CA VAL A 71 -17.17 9.86 -2.54
C VAL A 71 -16.91 8.40 -2.17
N THR A 72 -15.80 8.10 -1.47
CA THR A 72 -15.51 6.73 -1.03
C THR A 72 -16.52 6.26 0.03
N ILE A 73 -16.86 7.10 1.00
CA ILE A 73 -17.87 6.78 2.01
C ILE A 73 -19.24 6.57 1.36
N MET A 74 -19.62 7.43 0.41
CA MET A 74 -20.91 7.36 -0.28
C MET A 74 -21.08 6.07 -1.09
N VAL A 75 -20.03 5.68 -1.83
CA VAL A 75 -20.09 4.53 -2.76
C VAL A 75 -19.83 3.20 -2.07
N HIS A 76 -18.96 3.20 -1.08
CA HIS A 76 -18.56 2.00 -0.33
C HIS A 76 -19.02 2.09 1.13
N SER A 77 -18.12 2.46 2.07
CA SER A 77 -18.46 2.65 3.48
C SER A 77 -17.43 3.52 4.20
N GLN A 78 -17.73 3.91 5.44
CA GLN A 78 -16.76 4.57 6.32
C GLN A 78 -15.58 3.63 6.62
N GLU A 79 -15.85 2.34 6.87
CA GLU A 79 -14.82 1.35 7.16
C GLU A 79 -13.88 1.16 5.95
N ASP A 80 -14.41 1.09 4.74
CA ASP A 80 -13.61 0.99 3.51
C ASP A 80 -12.75 2.24 3.28
N TYR A 81 -13.27 3.42 3.61
CA TYR A 81 -12.49 4.66 3.57
C TYR A 81 -11.34 4.63 4.57
N ASP A 82 -11.62 4.28 5.83
CA ASP A 82 -10.61 4.21 6.89
C ASP A 82 -9.51 3.20 6.52
N ALA A 83 -9.88 2.03 6.01
CA ALA A 83 -8.94 1.03 5.50
C ALA A 83 -8.10 1.55 4.31
N ALA A 84 -8.71 2.31 3.39
CA ALA A 84 -7.99 2.90 2.25
C ALA A 84 -6.96 3.96 2.70
N VAL A 85 -7.30 4.78 3.69
CA VAL A 85 -6.38 5.75 4.28
C VAL A 85 -5.21 5.05 4.98
N GLU A 86 -5.50 4.02 5.79
CA GLU A 86 -4.48 3.23 6.47
C GLU A 86 -3.54 2.55 5.46
N ALA A 87 -4.09 1.93 4.42
CA ALA A 87 -3.32 1.32 3.33
C ALA A 87 -2.42 2.34 2.61
N SER A 88 -2.92 3.56 2.35
CA SER A 88 -2.12 4.63 1.75
C SER A 88 -0.91 5.01 2.62
N ASN A 89 -1.09 5.03 3.94
CA ASN A 89 -0.03 5.35 4.89
C ASN A 89 1.07 4.27 4.93
N ILE A 90 0.77 3.04 4.55
CA ILE A 90 1.75 1.94 4.50
C ILE A 90 2.89 2.26 3.52
N LEU A 91 2.57 2.75 2.33
CA LEU A 91 3.56 3.11 1.32
C LEU A 91 4.44 4.29 1.72
N PHE A 92 3.87 5.25 2.46
CA PHE A 92 4.58 6.48 2.86
C PHE A 92 5.38 6.35 4.16
N GLY A 93 5.46 5.15 4.74
CA GLY A 93 6.42 4.83 5.80
C GLY A 93 5.97 5.11 7.23
N ASN A 94 4.74 5.55 7.44
CA ASN A 94 4.22 5.91 8.76
C ASN A 94 3.36 4.82 9.41
N SER A 95 3.20 3.66 8.77
CA SER A 95 2.37 2.59 9.29
C SER A 95 3.18 1.50 9.99
N THR A 96 2.54 0.85 10.95
CA THR A 96 3.08 -0.27 11.71
C THR A 96 2.91 -1.60 10.97
N SER A 97 3.60 -2.64 11.43
CA SER A 97 3.37 -4.02 10.99
C SER A 97 1.93 -4.49 11.24
N GLU A 98 1.28 -3.96 12.28
CA GLU A 98 -0.12 -4.27 12.59
C GLU A 98 -1.08 -3.79 11.50
N ALA A 99 -0.90 -2.56 10.98
CA ALA A 99 -1.70 -2.06 9.87
C ALA A 99 -1.61 -2.97 8.63
N LEU A 100 -0.42 -3.51 8.36
CA LEU A 100 -0.19 -4.43 7.25
C LEU A 100 -0.94 -5.77 7.42
N LYS A 101 -1.04 -6.27 8.65
CA LYS A 101 -1.75 -7.53 8.97
C LYS A 101 -3.27 -7.40 8.82
N HIS A 102 -3.83 -6.20 8.90
CA HIS A 102 -5.26 -5.94 8.76
C HIS A 102 -5.72 -5.74 7.31
N LEU A 103 -4.80 -5.66 6.34
CA LEU A 103 -5.15 -5.57 4.93
C LEU A 103 -5.71 -6.91 4.43
N ASP A 104 -6.79 -6.86 3.66
CA ASP A 104 -7.20 -8.01 2.86
C ASP A 104 -6.25 -8.23 1.67
N GLU A 105 -6.27 -9.44 1.10
CA GLU A 105 -5.41 -9.85 -0.01
C GLU A 105 -5.50 -8.87 -1.19
N GLN A 106 -6.72 -8.45 -1.56
CA GLN A 106 -6.92 -7.54 -2.70
C GLN A 106 -6.29 -6.17 -2.45
N THR A 107 -6.48 -5.61 -1.26
CA THR A 107 -5.89 -4.33 -0.88
C THR A 107 -4.36 -4.42 -0.79
N LEU A 108 -3.82 -5.51 -0.23
CA LEU A 108 -2.37 -5.77 -0.20
C LEU A 108 -1.77 -5.76 -1.61
N LEU A 109 -2.38 -6.50 -2.54
CA LEU A 109 -1.92 -6.58 -3.93
C LEU A 109 -2.07 -5.24 -4.67
N ASP A 110 -3.11 -4.47 -4.37
CA ASP A 110 -3.33 -3.16 -4.95
C ASP A 110 -2.32 -2.12 -4.45
N VAL A 111 -2.03 -2.13 -3.15
CA VAL A 111 -1.02 -1.24 -2.53
C VAL A 111 0.37 -1.50 -3.11
N PHE A 112 0.73 -2.78 -3.28
CA PHE A 112 2.04 -3.19 -3.80
C PHE A 112 2.00 -3.55 -5.28
N ASN A 113 1.04 -3.02 -6.03
CA ASN A 113 0.96 -3.21 -7.48
C ASN A 113 2.24 -2.70 -8.17
N GLY A 114 2.82 -3.54 -9.03
CA GLY A 114 4.03 -3.21 -9.80
C GLY A 114 5.35 -3.40 -9.05
N VAL A 115 5.35 -3.82 -7.77
CA VAL A 115 6.59 -4.21 -7.10
C VAL A 115 7.07 -5.57 -7.63
N PRO A 116 8.40 -5.84 -7.66
CA PRO A 116 8.93 -7.15 -8.02
C PRO A 116 8.36 -8.25 -7.13
N GLN A 117 7.94 -9.35 -7.78
CA GLN A 117 7.36 -10.51 -7.10
C GLN A 117 8.28 -11.71 -7.23
N PHE A 118 8.36 -12.52 -6.17
CA PHE A 118 9.14 -13.74 -6.10
C PHE A 118 8.27 -14.85 -5.53
N GLU A 119 8.55 -16.09 -5.92
CA GLU A 119 7.77 -17.25 -5.48
C GLU A 119 8.63 -18.23 -4.70
N VAL A 120 8.07 -18.81 -3.65
CA VAL A 120 8.68 -19.86 -2.83
C VAL A 120 7.63 -20.92 -2.53
N SER A 121 8.05 -22.18 -2.49
CA SER A 121 7.18 -23.29 -2.10
C SER A 121 6.84 -23.24 -0.61
N ARG A 122 5.58 -23.54 -0.29
CA ARG A 122 5.10 -23.64 1.09
C ARG A 122 5.85 -24.73 1.88
N ASP A 123 6.17 -25.83 1.23
CA ASP A 123 6.92 -26.93 1.86
C ASP A 123 8.32 -26.49 2.30
N GLU A 124 8.98 -25.65 1.51
CA GLU A 124 10.28 -25.08 1.85
C GLU A 124 10.18 -24.15 3.06
N LEU A 125 9.12 -23.34 3.14
CA LEU A 125 8.95 -22.38 4.23
C LEU A 125 8.43 -23.02 5.51
N SER A 126 7.63 -24.09 5.42
CA SER A 126 7.03 -24.76 6.58
C SER A 126 8.06 -25.38 7.54
N ALA A 127 9.20 -25.79 7.02
CA ALA A 127 10.32 -26.28 7.79
C ALA A 127 11.10 -25.19 8.56
N GLY A 128 10.78 -23.91 8.27
CA GLY A 128 11.54 -22.75 8.74
C GLY A 128 12.84 -22.56 7.95
N VAL A 129 13.04 -21.37 7.42
CA VAL A 129 14.22 -21.00 6.61
C VAL A 129 14.87 -19.76 7.21
N LYS A 130 16.20 -19.75 7.30
CA LYS A 130 16.92 -18.54 7.70
C LYS A 130 16.68 -17.42 6.70
N ALA A 131 16.44 -16.20 7.19
CA ALA A 131 16.18 -15.03 6.33
C ALA A 131 17.25 -14.85 5.26
N ILE A 132 18.51 -15.07 5.59
CA ILE A 132 19.62 -14.94 4.64
C ILE A 132 19.50 -15.94 3.49
N ASP A 133 19.12 -17.19 3.75
CA ASP A 133 18.99 -18.23 2.74
C ASP A 133 17.70 -18.02 1.93
N LEU A 134 16.62 -17.63 2.61
CA LEU A 134 15.33 -17.34 1.97
C LEU A 134 15.45 -16.24 0.93
N PHE A 135 16.07 -15.12 1.28
CA PHE A 135 16.07 -13.94 0.42
C PHE A 135 17.23 -13.86 -0.57
N THR A 136 18.23 -14.76 -0.47
CA THR A 136 19.33 -14.81 -1.43
C THR A 136 19.31 -16.05 -2.32
N GLU A 137 18.99 -17.23 -1.78
CA GLU A 137 19.04 -18.50 -2.50
C GLU A 137 17.68 -18.97 -3.02
N LYS A 138 16.64 -18.86 -2.19
CA LYS A 138 15.29 -19.31 -2.53
C LYS A 138 14.55 -18.31 -3.40
N ALA A 139 14.41 -17.10 -2.93
CA ALA A 139 13.69 -16.03 -3.62
C ALA A 139 14.59 -15.10 -4.46
N ALA A 140 15.92 -15.14 -4.25
CA ALA A 140 16.90 -14.32 -5.00
C ALA A 140 16.56 -12.80 -5.03
N ILE A 141 15.98 -12.27 -3.95
CA ILE A 141 15.67 -10.84 -3.79
C ILE A 141 16.98 -10.03 -3.70
N PHE A 142 17.96 -10.57 -2.98
CA PHE A 142 19.28 -9.98 -2.86
C PHE A 142 20.32 -10.80 -3.64
N PRO A 143 21.26 -10.15 -4.34
CA PRO A 143 22.19 -10.85 -5.25
C PRO A 143 23.25 -11.69 -4.52
N SER A 144 23.49 -11.43 -3.23
CA SER A 144 24.45 -12.22 -2.44
C SER A 144 24.21 -12.13 -0.94
N LYS A 145 24.63 -13.19 -0.23
CA LYS A 145 24.64 -13.21 1.25
C LYS A 145 25.49 -12.08 1.84
N GLY A 146 26.59 -11.73 1.18
CA GLY A 146 27.47 -10.64 1.63
C GLY A 146 26.81 -9.26 1.59
N GLU A 147 26.07 -8.98 0.52
CA GLU A 147 25.29 -7.74 0.40
C GLU A 147 24.17 -7.70 1.44
N MET A 148 23.42 -8.78 1.56
CA MET A 148 22.34 -8.85 2.54
C MET A 148 22.85 -8.66 3.97
N ARG A 149 23.98 -9.25 4.37
CA ARG A 149 24.60 -9.05 5.70
C ARG A 149 24.88 -7.59 5.99
N LYS A 150 25.48 -6.89 5.04
CA LYS A 150 25.75 -5.44 5.17
C LYS A 150 24.46 -4.63 5.36
N LEU A 151 23.43 -4.96 4.61
CA LEU A 151 22.13 -4.30 4.71
C LEU A 151 21.44 -4.58 6.04
N VAL A 152 21.48 -5.80 6.56
CA VAL A 152 20.96 -6.15 7.90
C VAL A 152 21.69 -5.37 8.98
N GLN A 153 23.03 -5.34 8.94
CA GLN A 153 23.88 -4.60 9.90
C GLN A 153 23.58 -3.10 9.90
N SER A 154 23.29 -2.53 8.74
CA SER A 154 22.92 -1.10 8.61
C SER A 154 21.44 -0.81 8.90
N GLY A 155 20.62 -1.83 9.25
CA GLY A 155 19.19 -1.69 9.45
C GLY A 155 18.43 -1.37 8.16
N GLY A 156 18.98 -1.77 7.01
CA GLY A 156 18.45 -1.47 5.68
C GLY A 156 17.40 -2.46 5.17
N ILE A 157 17.06 -3.49 5.93
CA ILE A 157 16.05 -4.50 5.54
C ILE A 157 14.94 -4.56 6.59
N SER A 158 13.71 -4.64 6.13
CA SER A 158 12.54 -4.97 6.95
C SER A 158 11.72 -6.09 6.31
N VAL A 159 11.10 -6.91 7.13
CA VAL A 159 10.15 -7.94 6.75
C VAL A 159 8.81 -7.59 7.40
N ASN A 160 7.74 -7.52 6.62
CA ASN A 160 6.43 -7.10 7.09
C ASN A 160 6.47 -5.81 7.93
N LYS A 161 7.29 -4.82 7.50
CA LYS A 161 7.54 -3.55 8.19
C LYS A 161 8.31 -3.64 9.51
N GLU A 162 8.70 -4.81 9.94
CA GLU A 162 9.58 -5.01 11.10
C GLU A 162 11.04 -5.09 10.66
N LYS A 163 11.93 -4.38 11.34
CA LYS A 163 13.35 -4.40 10.99
C LYS A 163 13.94 -5.80 11.19
N LEU A 164 14.60 -6.30 10.16
CA LEU A 164 15.39 -7.52 10.25
C LEU A 164 16.74 -7.18 10.90
N THR A 165 16.90 -7.56 12.16
CA THR A 165 18.13 -7.29 12.96
C THR A 165 19.07 -8.48 12.98
N ASP A 166 18.58 -9.67 12.68
CA ASP A 166 19.33 -10.92 12.64
C ASP A 166 19.13 -11.60 11.27
N GLN A 167 20.23 -11.78 10.54
CA GLN A 167 20.23 -12.48 9.26
C GLN A 167 19.89 -13.98 9.37
N ASP A 168 20.13 -14.58 10.52
CA ASP A 168 19.85 -15.99 10.82
C ASP A 168 18.46 -16.21 11.44
N MET A 169 17.66 -15.14 11.57
CA MET A 169 16.26 -15.22 11.98
C MET A 169 15.52 -16.23 11.11
N VAL A 170 14.83 -17.17 11.76
CA VAL A 170 14.02 -18.17 11.05
C VAL A 170 12.68 -17.59 10.67
N ILE A 171 12.34 -17.72 9.40
CA ILE A 171 11.05 -17.31 8.83
C ILE A 171 10.31 -18.59 8.45
N ASP A 172 9.06 -18.69 8.88
CA ASP A 172 8.16 -19.80 8.58
C ASP A 172 6.76 -19.29 8.18
N CYS A 173 5.83 -20.19 8.00
CA CYS A 173 4.47 -19.84 7.58
C CYS A 173 3.71 -18.96 8.59
N SER A 174 4.11 -18.87 9.86
CA SER A 174 3.47 -17.99 10.84
C SER A 174 3.73 -16.51 10.59
N SER A 175 4.76 -16.20 9.82
CA SER A 175 5.11 -14.83 9.42
C SER A 175 4.33 -14.32 8.21
N LEU A 176 3.50 -15.15 7.59
CA LEU A 176 2.81 -14.78 6.35
C LEU A 176 1.63 -13.84 6.59
N LEU A 177 1.51 -12.85 5.72
CA LEU A 177 0.32 -12.02 5.56
C LEU A 177 -0.68 -12.79 4.68
N ASP A 178 -1.96 -12.82 5.07
CA ASP A 178 -3.02 -13.58 4.38
C ASP A 178 -2.59 -15.02 4.04
N GLU A 179 -1.81 -15.66 4.93
CA GLU A 179 -1.27 -17.01 4.77
C GLU A 179 -0.45 -17.25 3.49
N LYS A 180 -0.11 -16.20 2.74
CA LYS A 180 0.47 -16.30 1.40
C LYS A 180 1.67 -15.38 1.14
N TYR A 181 1.76 -14.24 1.80
CA TYR A 181 2.66 -13.17 1.39
C TYR A 181 3.67 -12.79 2.47
N LEU A 182 4.88 -12.44 2.04
CA LEU A 182 5.85 -11.70 2.84
C LEU A 182 6.22 -10.42 2.11
N LEU A 183 6.16 -9.30 2.81
CA LEU A 183 6.62 -8.03 2.31
C LEU A 183 8.06 -7.81 2.75
N VAL A 184 8.99 -7.75 1.80
CA VAL A 184 10.39 -7.43 2.05
C VAL A 184 10.66 -6.00 1.60
N GLN A 185 11.32 -5.21 2.44
CA GLN A 185 11.65 -3.83 2.14
C GLN A 185 13.16 -3.61 2.23
N ARG A 186 13.75 -2.97 1.21
CA ARG A 186 15.14 -2.52 1.16
C ARG A 186 15.19 -0.99 1.22
N GLY A 187 15.74 -0.44 2.29
CA GLY A 187 15.74 1.00 2.52
C GLY A 187 14.31 1.53 2.71
N LYS A 188 14.06 2.77 2.27
CA LYS A 188 12.77 3.43 2.52
C LYS A 188 11.72 3.23 1.43
N LYS A 189 12.12 2.88 0.19
CA LYS A 189 11.24 2.96 -0.99
C LYS A 189 11.15 1.68 -1.81
N ASN A 190 12.05 0.72 -1.64
CA ASN A 190 12.08 -0.47 -2.48
C ASN A 190 11.36 -1.61 -1.75
N TYR A 191 10.28 -2.08 -2.33
CA TYR A 191 9.49 -3.19 -1.84
C TYR A 191 9.57 -4.38 -2.77
N TYR A 192 9.49 -5.56 -2.20
CA TYR A 192 9.44 -6.84 -2.89
C TYR A 192 8.38 -7.70 -2.23
N LEU A 193 7.55 -8.37 -3.03
CA LEU A 193 6.50 -9.24 -2.54
C LEU A 193 6.90 -10.70 -2.78
N LEU A 194 7.07 -11.47 -1.70
CA LEU A 194 7.28 -12.89 -1.77
C LEU A 194 5.94 -13.61 -1.66
N ILE A 195 5.64 -14.47 -2.63
CA ILE A 195 4.41 -15.23 -2.72
C ILE A 195 4.72 -16.69 -2.38
N VAL A 196 4.00 -17.25 -1.42
CA VAL A 196 4.13 -18.64 -0.99
C VAL A 196 3.01 -19.47 -1.61
N LYS A 197 3.40 -20.46 -2.42
CA LYS A 197 2.51 -21.37 -3.14
C LYS A 197 2.53 -22.79 -2.58
#